data_d5ccae05a0c5853355c2c6979bc0b615
#
_entry.id   d5ccae05a0c5853355c2c6979bc0b615
#
_cell.length_a   1.000
_cell.length_b   1.000
_cell.length_c   1.000
_cell.angle_alpha   90.00
_cell.angle_beta   90.00
_cell.angle_gamma   90.00
#
_symmetry.space_group_name_H-M   'P 1'
#
loop_
_entity.id
_entity.type
_entity.pdbx_description
1 polymer ?
#
loop_
_entity_poly.entity_id
_entity_poly.type
_entity_poly.pdbx_seq_one_letter_code
_entity_poly.pdbx_strand_id
1 'polypeptide(L)'
;MNASEQNKQNQQERVIPKLRFPEFQTALGWENRPLSTVFNRITLKNKENNQNVLTISAQYGLISQLDFFNKSVSAKDITGYYLLHKGDFAYNKSYSNGYPYGAIKPLKLYDKGVVSTLYICFKLKESYSNYGNFFEHYFEAGVQNNDIGKVAQEGARNHGLLNIGIQEFFNEVNVLIPSFEEQQKIADCLSSLDELIELQEQKLAALKQHKKGLMQQLFPSHNDLQASKQASKQASKQA
;
A
#
# COMPACT_ATOMS: atom_id res chain seq x y z
N MET A 1 47.12 -0.85 -15.78
CA MET A 1 45.78 -0.31 -15.46
C MET A 1 45.94 0.72 -14.36
N ASN A 2 45.65 1.97 -14.68
CA ASN A 2 45.99 3.11 -13.82
C ASN A 2 44.96 3.25 -12.66
N ALA A 3 45.45 3.57 -11.46
CA ALA A 3 44.66 3.82 -10.26
C ALA A 3 43.53 4.87 -10.45
N SER A 4 43.64 5.71 -11.49
CA SER A 4 42.61 6.69 -11.90
C SER A 4 41.38 6.09 -12.61
N GLU A 5 41.50 4.90 -13.19
CA GLU A 5 40.37 4.20 -13.82
C GLU A 5 39.56 3.38 -12.82
N GLN A 6 40.19 2.86 -11.76
CA GLN A 6 39.47 2.18 -10.66
C GLN A 6 38.65 3.15 -9.78
N ASN A 7 39.04 4.42 -9.72
CA ASN A 7 38.33 5.44 -8.95
C ASN A 7 37.07 5.98 -9.68
N LYS A 8 36.96 5.79 -11.00
CA LYS A 8 35.77 6.17 -11.78
C LYS A 8 34.65 5.14 -11.71
N GLN A 9 34.93 3.89 -11.40
CA GLN A 9 33.91 2.83 -11.28
C GLN A 9 33.17 2.81 -9.95
N ASN A 10 33.61 3.60 -8.95
CA ASN A 10 33.00 3.64 -7.60
C ASN A 10 32.28 4.94 -7.27
N GLN A 11 32.03 5.82 -8.23
CA GLN A 11 31.09 6.94 -8.02
C GLN A 11 29.67 6.41 -8.18
N GLN A 12 29.11 5.87 -7.08
CA GLN A 12 27.68 5.61 -6.97
C GLN A 12 26.92 6.87 -7.40
N GLU A 13 26.07 6.72 -8.39
CA GLU A 13 25.21 7.80 -8.87
C GLU A 13 24.33 8.27 -7.70
N ARG A 14 24.47 9.57 -7.34
CA ARG A 14 23.74 10.18 -6.23
C ARG A 14 22.73 11.16 -6.78
N VAL A 15 21.51 11.10 -6.24
CA VAL A 15 20.39 11.93 -6.65
C VAL A 15 20.00 12.88 -5.52
N ILE A 16 19.79 14.14 -5.86
CA ILE A 16 19.32 15.16 -4.90
C ILE A 16 17.84 15.38 -5.18
N PRO A 17 16.93 15.20 -4.19
CA PRO A 17 15.51 15.47 -4.38
C PRO A 17 15.26 16.98 -4.53
N LYS A 18 14.18 17.36 -5.25
CA LYS A 18 13.80 18.76 -5.46
C LYS A 18 13.44 19.49 -4.18
N LEU A 19 12.83 18.78 -3.23
CA LEU A 19 12.50 19.29 -1.90
C LEU A 19 13.22 18.46 -0.87
N ARG A 20 13.85 19.13 0.10
CA ARG A 20 14.61 18.48 1.16
C ARG A 20 14.45 19.28 2.45
N PHE A 21 14.36 18.59 3.57
CA PHE A 21 14.32 19.23 4.87
C PHE A 21 15.57 20.10 5.10
N PRO A 22 15.45 21.25 5.77
CA PRO A 22 16.57 22.20 5.94
C PRO A 22 17.84 21.54 6.49
N GLU A 23 17.70 20.63 7.45
CA GLU A 23 18.81 19.93 8.10
C GLU A 23 19.61 19.01 7.17
N PHE A 24 19.02 18.59 6.02
CA PHE A 24 19.68 17.71 5.05
C PHE A 24 20.11 18.39 3.76
N GLN A 25 19.89 19.71 3.60
CA GLN A 25 20.18 20.43 2.34
C GLN A 25 21.64 20.31 1.91
N THR A 26 22.56 20.25 2.88
CA THR A 26 24.01 20.09 2.64
C THR A 26 24.50 18.66 2.72
N ALA A 27 23.61 17.72 3.05
CA ALA A 27 23.96 16.30 3.12
C ALA A 27 24.18 15.71 1.72
N LEU A 28 24.90 14.58 1.66
CA LEU A 28 25.14 13.85 0.42
C LEU A 28 23.80 13.48 -0.25
N GLY A 29 23.80 13.42 -1.59
CA GLY A 29 22.66 12.94 -2.36
C GLY A 29 22.31 11.49 -2.03
N TRP A 30 21.11 11.09 -2.39
CA TRP A 30 20.62 9.73 -2.18
C TRP A 30 21.33 8.73 -3.06
N GLU A 31 21.62 7.58 -2.53
CA GLU A 31 22.31 6.50 -3.25
C GLU A 31 21.34 5.72 -4.13
N ASN A 32 21.69 5.51 -5.40
CA ASN A 32 20.92 4.68 -6.32
C ASN A 32 21.42 3.23 -6.23
N ARG A 33 20.56 2.30 -5.80
CA ARG A 33 20.93 0.89 -5.58
C ARG A 33 19.86 -0.07 -6.10
N PRO A 34 20.22 -1.22 -6.66
CA PRO A 34 19.27 -2.27 -7.00
C PRO A 34 18.45 -2.73 -5.78
N LEU A 35 17.20 -3.11 -6.01
CA LEU A 35 16.32 -3.69 -4.97
C LEU A 35 16.99 -4.84 -4.23
N SER A 36 17.74 -5.70 -4.94
CA SER A 36 18.47 -6.82 -4.36
C SER A 36 19.50 -6.43 -3.29
N THR A 37 19.93 -5.16 -3.25
CA THR A 37 20.83 -4.65 -2.21
C THR A 37 20.13 -4.50 -0.88
N VAL A 38 18.87 -4.10 -0.91
CA VAL A 38 18.06 -3.70 0.27
C VAL A 38 17.11 -4.80 0.72
N PHE A 39 16.59 -5.55 -0.25
CA PHE A 39 15.53 -6.53 0.00
C PHE A 39 15.96 -7.96 -0.31
N ASN A 40 15.39 -8.90 0.45
CA ASN A 40 15.44 -10.33 0.17
C ASN A 40 14.08 -10.80 -0.37
N ARG A 41 14.09 -11.65 -1.39
CA ARG A 41 12.89 -12.31 -1.88
C ARG A 41 12.30 -13.24 -0.82
N ILE A 42 10.98 -13.27 -0.69
CA ILE A 42 10.24 -14.25 0.12
C ILE A 42 9.74 -15.36 -0.80
N THR A 43 10.09 -16.61 -0.44
CA THR A 43 9.61 -17.83 -1.09
C THR A 43 9.04 -18.81 -0.08
N LEU A 44 8.92 -18.40 1.20
CA LEU A 44 8.37 -19.22 2.28
C LEU A 44 6.94 -19.64 1.95
N LYS A 45 6.69 -20.95 1.97
CA LYS A 45 5.37 -21.52 1.69
C LYS A 45 4.52 -21.61 2.95
N ASN A 46 3.21 -21.59 2.75
CA ASN A 46 2.21 -21.73 3.81
C ASN A 46 2.16 -23.16 4.40
N LYS A 47 3.20 -23.54 5.12
CA LYS A 47 3.26 -24.84 5.79
C LYS A 47 2.50 -24.89 7.11
N GLU A 48 2.20 -23.73 7.69
CA GLU A 48 1.45 -23.60 8.95
C GLU A 48 -0.08 -23.56 8.75
N ASN A 49 -0.55 -23.76 7.50
CA ASN A 49 -1.97 -23.72 7.14
C ASN A 49 -2.68 -22.41 7.54
N ASN A 50 -2.00 -21.27 7.39
CA ASN A 50 -2.61 -19.97 7.62
C ASN A 50 -3.74 -19.74 6.61
N GLN A 51 -4.95 -19.41 7.11
CA GLN A 51 -6.16 -19.25 6.30
C GLN A 51 -6.42 -17.79 5.90
N ASN A 52 -5.63 -16.84 6.38
CA ASN A 52 -5.79 -15.43 6.04
C ASN A 52 -5.22 -15.14 4.65
N VAL A 53 -6.04 -15.37 3.63
CA VAL A 53 -5.67 -15.09 2.24
C VAL A 53 -5.82 -13.60 1.96
N LEU A 54 -4.72 -12.98 1.56
CA LEU A 54 -4.63 -11.55 1.31
C LEU A 54 -4.73 -11.23 -0.18
N THR A 55 -5.20 -10.02 -0.45
CA THR A 55 -5.13 -9.36 -1.75
C THR A 55 -4.60 -7.94 -1.59
N ILE A 56 -4.02 -7.36 -2.65
CA ILE A 56 -3.65 -5.95 -2.67
C ILE A 56 -4.85 -5.12 -3.14
N SER A 57 -5.33 -4.27 -2.24
CA SER A 57 -6.16 -3.12 -2.58
C SER A 57 -5.25 -1.91 -2.77
N ALA A 58 -5.46 -1.15 -3.84
CA ALA A 58 -4.71 0.09 -4.06
C ALA A 58 -4.88 1.09 -2.90
N GLN A 59 -6.09 1.16 -2.34
CA GLN A 59 -6.45 2.10 -1.28
C GLN A 59 -6.09 1.59 0.13
N TYR A 60 -6.30 0.27 0.40
CA TYR A 60 -6.23 -0.29 1.75
C TYR A 60 -4.98 -1.15 2.00
N GLY A 61 -4.10 -1.29 1.01
CA GLY A 61 -2.92 -2.14 1.12
C GLY A 61 -3.23 -3.63 1.04
N LEU A 62 -2.48 -4.44 1.80
CA LEU A 62 -2.72 -5.89 1.92
C LEU A 62 -3.85 -6.16 2.91
N ILE A 63 -4.98 -6.63 2.39
CA ILE A 63 -6.22 -6.87 3.14
C ILE A 63 -6.72 -8.30 2.94
N SER A 64 -7.46 -8.82 3.92
CA SER A 64 -8.09 -10.14 3.84
C SER A 64 -9.12 -10.18 2.72
N GLN A 65 -9.07 -11.23 1.89
CA GLN A 65 -10.09 -11.45 0.86
C GLN A 65 -11.48 -11.64 1.45
N LEU A 66 -11.58 -12.24 2.63
CA LEU A 66 -12.87 -12.41 3.32
C LEU A 66 -13.45 -11.07 3.75
N ASP A 67 -12.62 -10.17 4.31
CA ASP A 67 -13.06 -8.86 4.77
C ASP A 67 -13.47 -7.96 3.60
N PHE A 68 -12.80 -8.09 2.45
CA PHE A 68 -13.02 -7.21 1.30
C PHE A 68 -14.13 -7.68 0.36
N PHE A 69 -14.19 -9.00 0.08
CA PHE A 69 -15.13 -9.55 -0.91
C PHE A 69 -16.31 -10.32 -0.28
N ASN A 70 -16.37 -10.42 1.05
CA ASN A 70 -17.27 -11.32 1.79
C ASN A 70 -17.18 -12.81 1.35
N LYS A 71 -16.10 -13.15 0.63
CA LYS A 71 -15.78 -14.50 0.16
C LYS A 71 -14.31 -14.60 -0.20
N SER A 72 -13.72 -15.77 -0.02
CA SER A 72 -12.41 -16.07 -0.58
C SER A 72 -12.54 -16.48 -2.04
N VAL A 73 -11.72 -15.87 -2.91
CA VAL A 73 -11.57 -16.26 -4.33
C VAL A 73 -10.27 -17.04 -4.55
N SER A 74 -9.63 -17.47 -3.46
CA SER A 74 -8.41 -18.27 -3.49
C SER A 74 -8.67 -19.70 -3.95
N ALA A 75 -7.61 -20.41 -4.33
CA ALA A 75 -7.65 -21.85 -4.56
C ALA A 75 -8.09 -22.59 -3.28
N LYS A 76 -8.70 -23.78 -3.44
CA LYS A 76 -9.05 -24.64 -2.29
C LYS A 76 -7.81 -25.07 -1.50
N ASP A 77 -6.69 -25.30 -2.20
CA ASP A 77 -5.39 -25.57 -1.60
C ASP A 77 -4.51 -24.33 -1.69
N ILE A 78 -4.17 -23.78 -0.53
CA ILE A 78 -3.32 -22.59 -0.36
C ILE A 78 -1.95 -22.92 0.25
N THR A 79 -1.59 -24.19 0.36
CA THR A 79 -0.28 -24.63 0.90
C THR A 79 0.89 -24.14 0.02
N GLY A 80 0.63 -23.97 -1.27
CA GLY A 80 1.56 -23.42 -2.24
C GLY A 80 1.71 -21.89 -2.20
N TYR A 81 0.86 -21.15 -1.47
CA TYR A 81 0.94 -19.69 -1.35
C TYR A 81 2.18 -19.25 -0.57
N TYR A 82 2.59 -18.00 -0.74
CA TYR A 82 3.66 -17.41 0.04
C TYR A 82 3.12 -16.89 1.38
N LEU A 83 3.80 -17.25 2.47
CA LEU A 83 3.53 -16.76 3.81
C LEU A 83 4.29 -15.47 4.04
N LEU A 84 3.57 -14.42 4.40
CA LEU A 84 4.07 -13.10 4.76
C LEU A 84 3.89 -12.85 6.26
N HIS A 85 4.82 -12.09 6.82
CA HIS A 85 4.76 -11.55 8.17
C HIS A 85 4.57 -10.03 8.11
N LYS A 86 4.11 -9.44 9.20
CA LYS A 86 3.95 -7.99 9.32
C LYS A 86 5.26 -7.28 8.96
N GLY A 87 5.15 -6.27 8.07
CA GLY A 87 6.30 -5.54 7.52
C GLY A 87 6.84 -6.10 6.19
N ASP A 88 6.46 -7.32 5.81
CA ASP A 88 6.82 -7.88 4.50
C ASP A 88 6.03 -7.19 3.38
N PHE A 89 6.65 -7.06 2.21
CA PHE A 89 6.06 -6.41 1.04
C PHE A 89 5.58 -7.45 0.02
N ALA A 90 4.50 -7.10 -0.67
CA ALA A 90 4.04 -7.83 -1.85
C ALA A 90 3.85 -6.86 -3.02
N TYR A 91 4.28 -7.26 -4.21
CA TYR A 91 4.06 -6.57 -5.46
C TYR A 91 3.05 -7.32 -6.31
N ASN A 92 1.92 -6.67 -6.57
CA ASN A 92 0.94 -7.13 -7.55
C ASN A 92 1.26 -6.49 -8.90
N LYS A 93 1.60 -7.31 -9.89
CA LYS A 93 1.95 -6.89 -11.25
C LYS A 93 0.74 -6.47 -12.11
N SER A 94 -0.47 -6.51 -11.56
CA SER A 94 -1.69 -6.13 -12.27
C SER A 94 -1.84 -4.61 -12.35
N TYR A 95 -2.24 -4.13 -13.52
CA TYR A 95 -2.70 -2.76 -13.66
C TYR A 95 -3.92 -2.50 -12.75
N SER A 96 -3.92 -1.36 -12.09
CA SER A 96 -5.10 -0.82 -11.43
C SER A 96 -5.12 0.72 -11.55
N ASN A 97 -6.28 1.32 -11.33
CA ASN A 97 -6.41 2.78 -11.43
C ASN A 97 -5.44 3.47 -10.46
N GLY A 98 -4.63 4.39 -10.95
CA GLY A 98 -3.56 5.04 -10.20
C GLY A 98 -2.24 4.26 -10.14
N TYR A 99 -2.20 2.97 -10.53
CA TYR A 99 -1.03 2.11 -10.48
C TYR A 99 -0.76 1.44 -11.83
N PRO A 100 -0.23 2.19 -12.81
CA PRO A 100 -0.03 1.69 -14.18
C PRO A 100 0.97 0.54 -14.28
N TYR A 101 1.88 0.44 -13.34
CA TYR A 101 2.90 -0.62 -13.24
C TYR A 101 2.66 -1.59 -12.08
N GLY A 102 1.39 -1.67 -11.61
CA GLY A 102 1.05 -2.48 -10.44
C GLY A 102 1.34 -1.79 -9.11
N ALA A 103 0.98 -2.42 -8.01
CA ALA A 103 1.09 -1.86 -6.67
C ALA A 103 2.01 -2.69 -5.77
N ILE A 104 2.87 -2.02 -5.02
CA ILE A 104 3.72 -2.60 -3.97
C ILE A 104 3.19 -2.12 -2.63
N LYS A 105 2.83 -3.03 -1.74
CA LYS A 105 2.28 -2.69 -0.42
C LYS A 105 2.88 -3.57 0.67
N PRO A 106 3.13 -3.03 1.88
CA PRO A 106 3.51 -3.83 3.05
C PRO A 106 2.31 -4.48 3.72
N LEU A 107 2.54 -5.60 4.42
CA LEU A 107 1.57 -6.19 5.32
C LEU A 107 1.58 -5.43 6.66
N LYS A 108 0.52 -4.64 6.94
CA LYS A 108 0.40 -3.81 8.15
C LYS A 108 -0.69 -4.29 9.10
N LEU A 109 -1.83 -4.72 8.56
CA LEU A 109 -3.06 -4.96 9.32
C LEU A 109 -3.07 -6.29 10.09
N TYR A 110 -2.28 -7.26 9.65
CA TYR A 110 -2.26 -8.61 10.23
C TYR A 110 -0.82 -9.00 10.56
N ASP A 111 -0.65 -9.82 11.59
CA ASP A 111 0.68 -10.34 11.95
C ASP A 111 1.22 -11.29 10.88
N LYS A 112 0.30 -12.07 10.25
CA LYS A 112 0.61 -12.99 9.15
C LYS A 112 -0.54 -13.07 8.16
N GLY A 113 -0.20 -13.41 6.93
CA GLY A 113 -1.16 -13.75 5.90
C GLY A 113 -0.50 -14.41 4.71
N VAL A 114 -1.29 -14.93 3.80
CA VAL A 114 -0.79 -15.64 2.63
C VAL A 114 -1.25 -14.97 1.34
N VAL A 115 -0.37 -14.96 0.34
CA VAL A 115 -0.67 -14.42 -0.99
C VAL A 115 -0.35 -15.41 -2.09
N SER A 116 -1.06 -15.31 -3.21
CA SER A 116 -0.80 -16.10 -4.40
C SER A 116 0.65 -15.95 -4.88
N THR A 117 1.20 -17.02 -5.48
CA THR A 117 2.54 -17.01 -6.11
C THR A 117 2.64 -16.10 -7.34
N LEU A 118 1.55 -15.50 -7.78
CA LEU A 118 1.55 -14.47 -8.82
C LEU A 118 2.19 -13.17 -8.33
N TYR A 119 2.20 -12.92 -7.02
CA TYR A 119 2.86 -11.78 -6.41
C TYR A 119 4.36 -12.01 -6.30
N ILE A 120 5.14 -10.92 -6.40
CA ILE A 120 6.54 -10.92 -6.00
C ILE A 120 6.58 -10.44 -4.56
N CYS A 121 7.01 -11.33 -3.65
CA CYS A 121 7.06 -11.04 -2.23
C CYS A 121 8.49 -10.83 -1.77
N PHE A 122 8.72 -9.84 -0.90
CA PHE A 122 10.04 -9.49 -0.43
C PHE A 122 10.01 -8.81 0.93
N LYS A 123 11.13 -8.83 1.62
CA LYS A 123 11.32 -8.22 2.93
C LYS A 123 12.63 -7.46 2.99
N LEU A 124 12.68 -6.46 3.84
CA LEU A 124 13.93 -5.76 4.14
C LEU A 124 14.98 -6.72 4.69
N LYS A 125 16.23 -6.52 4.31
CA LYS A 125 17.36 -7.16 4.97
C LYS A 125 17.51 -6.60 6.39
N GLU A 126 18.12 -7.36 7.29
CA GLU A 126 18.27 -6.95 8.70
C GLU A 126 18.97 -5.59 8.86
N SER A 127 19.98 -5.31 8.03
CA SER A 127 20.67 -4.02 8.01
C SER A 127 19.79 -2.82 7.63
N TYR A 128 18.60 -3.07 7.10
CA TYR A 128 17.60 -2.07 6.70
C TYR A 128 16.27 -2.24 7.41
N SER A 129 16.18 -3.04 8.47
CA SER A 129 14.92 -3.42 9.13
C SER A 129 14.10 -2.23 9.64
N ASN A 130 14.74 -1.10 9.97
CA ASN A 130 14.08 0.11 10.47
C ASN A 130 13.52 1.03 9.39
N TYR A 131 13.64 0.68 8.10
CA TYR A 131 13.29 1.53 6.97
C TYR A 131 11.91 1.25 6.37
N GLY A 132 11.13 0.35 6.98
CA GLY A 132 9.84 -0.11 6.43
C GLY A 132 8.88 1.00 6.07
N ASN A 133 8.67 1.97 6.98
CA ASN A 133 7.76 3.09 6.75
C ASN A 133 8.24 4.02 5.61
N PHE A 134 9.55 4.25 5.49
CA PHE A 134 10.09 5.01 4.37
C PHE A 134 9.79 4.32 3.04
N PHE A 135 10.02 3.02 2.94
CA PHE A 135 9.78 2.29 1.70
C PHE A 135 8.30 2.12 1.37
N GLU A 136 7.40 2.12 2.35
CA GLU A 136 5.96 2.19 2.10
C GLU A 136 5.61 3.45 1.29
N HIS A 137 6.00 4.62 1.77
CA HIS A 137 5.76 5.90 1.09
C HIS A 137 6.52 6.00 -0.24
N TYR A 138 7.76 5.46 -0.29
CA TYR A 138 8.58 5.44 -1.50
C TYR A 138 7.89 4.69 -2.64
N PHE A 139 7.38 3.49 -2.37
CA PHE A 139 6.67 2.69 -3.35
C PHE A 139 5.31 3.29 -3.72
N GLU A 140 4.64 3.92 -2.76
CA GLU A 140 3.39 4.64 -3.03
C GLU A 140 3.60 5.84 -3.97
N ALA A 141 4.70 6.55 -3.81
CA ALA A 141 5.09 7.64 -4.71
C ALA A 141 5.43 7.17 -6.13
N GLY A 142 5.59 5.86 -6.37
CA GLY A 142 5.82 5.29 -7.69
C GLY A 142 7.19 5.60 -8.28
N VAL A 143 8.20 5.95 -7.47
CA VAL A 143 9.54 6.31 -7.94
C VAL A 143 10.17 5.19 -8.77
N GLN A 144 9.91 3.93 -8.41
CA GLN A 144 10.37 2.73 -9.11
C GLN A 144 9.69 2.46 -10.45
N ASN A 145 8.60 3.16 -10.77
CA ASN A 145 7.77 2.86 -11.94
C ASN A 145 8.53 2.95 -13.27
N ASN A 146 9.46 3.90 -13.40
CA ASN A 146 10.27 4.03 -14.60
C ASN A 146 11.15 2.79 -14.84
N ASP A 147 11.77 2.25 -13.79
CA ASP A 147 12.62 1.07 -13.91
C ASP A 147 11.77 -0.18 -14.14
N ILE A 148 10.63 -0.31 -13.44
CA ILE A 148 9.65 -1.37 -13.71
C ILE A 148 9.21 -1.33 -15.18
N GLY A 149 8.95 -0.13 -15.74
CA GLY A 149 8.57 0.03 -17.15
C GLY A 149 9.63 -0.44 -18.13
N LYS A 150 10.93 -0.27 -17.80
CA LYS A 150 12.06 -0.74 -18.62
C LYS A 150 12.19 -2.27 -18.63
N VAL A 151 11.99 -2.91 -17.46
CA VAL A 151 12.12 -4.37 -17.33
C VAL A 151 10.85 -5.13 -17.70
N ALA A 152 9.70 -4.45 -17.76
CA ALA A 152 8.46 -5.02 -18.23
C ALA A 152 8.54 -5.22 -19.76
N GLN A 153 8.48 -6.47 -20.20
CA GLN A 153 8.51 -6.78 -21.64
C GLN A 153 7.27 -6.21 -22.33
N GLU A 154 7.49 -5.43 -23.40
CA GLU A 154 6.41 -4.88 -24.22
C GLU A 154 5.59 -6.01 -24.86
N GLY A 155 4.26 -5.87 -24.84
CA GLY A 155 3.33 -6.77 -25.52
C GLY A 155 2.91 -8.03 -24.75
N ALA A 156 3.52 -8.33 -23.61
CA ALA A 156 3.20 -9.54 -22.86
C ALA A 156 2.38 -9.25 -21.61
N ARG A 157 1.20 -8.67 -21.77
CA ARG A 157 0.17 -8.61 -20.70
C ARG A 157 -0.68 -9.87 -20.76
N ASN A 158 -0.22 -10.95 -20.15
CA ASN A 158 -1.07 -12.11 -19.94
C ASN A 158 -2.13 -11.77 -18.88
N HIS A 159 -3.39 -11.70 -19.31
CA HIS A 159 -4.54 -11.43 -18.42
C HIS A 159 -4.41 -10.13 -17.59
N GLY A 160 -3.79 -9.07 -18.14
CA GLY A 160 -3.60 -7.80 -17.44
C GLY A 160 -2.41 -7.75 -16.48
N LEU A 161 -1.61 -8.81 -16.38
CA LEU A 161 -0.37 -8.85 -15.60
C LEU A 161 0.82 -8.40 -16.44
N LEU A 162 1.70 -7.58 -15.85
CA LEU A 162 3.00 -7.27 -16.44
C LEU A 162 3.88 -8.52 -16.44
N ASN A 163 4.54 -8.77 -17.57
CA ASN A 163 5.55 -9.83 -17.64
C ASN A 163 6.89 -9.27 -17.18
N ILE A 164 7.23 -9.55 -15.92
CA ILE A 164 8.48 -9.13 -15.29
C ILE A 164 9.13 -10.36 -14.69
N GLY A 165 10.37 -10.62 -15.07
CA GLY A 165 11.19 -11.66 -14.46
C GLY A 165 11.58 -11.29 -13.04
N ILE A 166 11.75 -12.31 -12.20
CA ILE A 166 12.12 -12.09 -10.79
C ILE A 166 13.53 -11.50 -10.67
N GLN A 167 14.47 -11.97 -11.49
CA GLN A 167 15.85 -11.50 -11.45
C GLN A 167 15.95 -10.05 -11.93
N GLU A 168 15.27 -9.73 -13.00
CA GLU A 168 15.18 -8.37 -13.54
C GLU A 168 14.57 -7.42 -12.52
N PHE A 169 13.48 -7.82 -11.85
CA PHE A 169 12.85 -7.01 -10.80
C PHE A 169 13.82 -6.68 -9.66
N PHE A 170 14.59 -7.65 -9.19
CA PHE A 170 15.50 -7.40 -8.06
C PHE A 170 16.81 -6.72 -8.46
N ASN A 171 17.32 -6.94 -9.66
CA ASN A 171 18.66 -6.48 -10.05
C ASN A 171 18.66 -5.22 -10.92
N GLU A 172 17.56 -4.93 -11.62
CA GLU A 172 17.49 -3.80 -12.55
C GLU A 172 16.52 -2.70 -12.09
N VAL A 173 15.58 -3.02 -11.18
CA VAL A 173 14.76 -1.98 -10.52
C VAL A 173 15.56 -1.41 -9.35
N ASN A 174 15.80 -0.10 -9.38
CA ASN A 174 16.58 0.59 -8.38
C ASN A 174 15.71 1.31 -7.35
N VAL A 175 16.30 1.53 -6.18
CA VAL A 175 15.76 2.36 -5.10
C VAL A 175 16.75 3.45 -4.73
N LEU A 176 16.23 4.62 -4.42
CA LEU A 176 16.99 5.78 -3.97
C LEU A 176 17.00 5.82 -2.43
N ILE A 177 18.17 5.80 -1.83
CA ILE A 177 18.35 5.60 -0.40
C ILE A 177 19.07 6.81 0.21
N PRO A 178 18.38 7.65 1.00
CA PRO A 178 18.99 8.69 1.84
C PRO A 178 19.64 8.11 3.10
N SER A 179 20.23 8.96 3.93
CA SER A 179 20.66 8.57 5.28
C SER A 179 19.49 8.08 6.11
N PHE A 180 19.77 7.31 7.16
CA PHE A 180 18.72 6.78 8.05
C PHE A 180 17.88 7.91 8.67
N GLU A 181 18.53 8.96 9.15
CA GLU A 181 17.88 10.08 9.79
C GLU A 181 16.94 10.82 8.81
N GLU A 182 17.36 10.95 7.56
CA GLU A 182 16.53 11.55 6.51
C GLU A 182 15.35 10.65 6.14
N GLN A 183 15.55 9.33 6.04
CA GLN A 183 14.46 8.37 5.82
C GLN A 183 13.42 8.46 6.94
N GLN A 184 13.86 8.47 8.20
CA GLN A 184 12.97 8.60 9.36
C GLN A 184 12.17 9.90 9.29
N LYS A 185 12.85 11.01 9.02
CA LYS A 185 12.18 12.31 8.93
C LYS A 185 11.12 12.39 7.84
N ILE A 186 11.41 11.79 6.67
CA ILE A 186 10.46 11.70 5.55
C ILE A 186 9.27 10.82 5.96
N ALA A 187 9.53 9.65 6.52
CA ALA A 187 8.49 8.71 6.94
C ALA A 187 7.58 9.32 8.00
N ASP A 188 8.13 9.96 9.03
CA ASP A 188 7.36 10.60 10.10
C ASP A 188 6.48 11.73 9.56
N CYS A 189 7.03 12.57 8.67
CA CYS A 189 6.28 13.67 8.06
C CYS A 189 5.09 13.14 7.23
N LEU A 190 5.32 12.14 6.38
CA LEU A 190 4.27 11.60 5.51
C LEU A 190 3.24 10.79 6.31
N SER A 191 3.68 9.99 7.29
CA SER A 191 2.76 9.24 8.17
C SER A 191 1.87 10.18 9.00
N SER A 192 2.42 11.30 9.49
CA SER A 192 1.62 12.30 10.22
C SER A 192 0.56 12.96 9.33
N LEU A 193 0.86 13.15 8.05
CA LEU A 193 -0.13 13.65 7.09
C LEU A 193 -1.21 12.60 6.79
N ASP A 194 -0.85 11.32 6.65
CA ASP A 194 -1.82 10.24 6.47
C ASP A 194 -2.77 10.12 7.66
N GLU A 195 -2.24 10.18 8.90
CA GLU A 195 -3.06 10.20 10.11
C GLU A 195 -4.03 11.39 10.14
N LEU A 196 -3.56 12.58 9.76
CA LEU A 196 -4.41 13.77 9.69
C LEU A 196 -5.52 13.63 8.63
N ILE A 197 -5.20 13.07 7.47
CA ILE A 197 -6.17 12.79 6.39
C ILE A 197 -7.23 11.83 6.91
N GLU A 198 -6.82 10.72 7.53
CA GLU A 198 -7.76 9.73 8.09
C GLU A 198 -8.70 10.34 9.14
N LEU A 199 -8.17 11.12 10.07
CA LEU A 199 -8.97 11.83 11.07
C LEU A 199 -10.00 12.79 10.43
N GLN A 200 -9.63 13.50 9.37
CA GLN A 200 -10.55 14.40 8.67
C GLN A 200 -11.64 13.63 7.90
N GLU A 201 -11.31 12.49 7.32
CA GLU A 201 -12.29 11.61 6.66
C GLU A 201 -13.29 11.04 7.67
N GLN A 202 -12.85 10.58 8.83
CA GLN A 202 -13.70 10.12 9.93
C GLN A 202 -14.63 11.23 10.40
N LYS A 203 -14.12 12.44 10.61
CA LYS A 203 -14.92 13.62 10.98
C LYS A 203 -15.97 13.95 9.92
N LEU A 204 -15.58 13.93 8.65
CA LEU A 204 -16.49 14.18 7.54
C LEU A 204 -17.63 13.12 7.49
N ALA A 205 -17.28 11.85 7.69
CA ALA A 205 -18.25 10.76 7.73
C ALA A 205 -19.25 10.93 8.89
N ALA A 206 -18.76 11.26 10.10
CA ALA A 206 -19.60 11.53 11.27
C ALA A 206 -20.55 12.73 11.04
N LEU A 207 -20.04 13.83 10.45
CA LEU A 207 -20.89 14.99 10.11
C LEU A 207 -21.97 14.65 9.07
N LYS A 208 -21.63 13.86 8.06
CA LYS A 208 -22.60 13.37 7.06
C LYS A 208 -23.70 12.53 7.71
N GLN A 209 -23.33 11.63 8.63
CA GLN A 209 -24.28 10.79 9.37
C GLN A 209 -25.17 11.65 10.30
N HIS A 210 -24.57 12.61 11.02
CA HIS A 210 -25.32 13.54 11.87
C HIS A 210 -26.32 14.35 11.07
N LYS A 211 -25.89 14.94 9.93
CA LYS A 211 -26.80 15.66 9.01
C LYS A 211 -27.96 14.78 8.58
N LYS A 212 -27.70 13.52 8.19
CA LYS A 212 -28.74 12.57 7.79
C LYS A 212 -29.76 12.32 8.92
N GLY A 213 -29.28 12.12 10.16
CA GLY A 213 -30.11 11.95 11.35
C GLY A 213 -30.99 13.18 11.62
N LEU A 214 -30.39 14.37 11.54
CA LEU A 214 -31.17 15.63 11.68
C LEU A 214 -32.26 15.77 10.60
N MET A 215 -31.94 15.48 9.35
CA MET A 215 -32.93 15.52 8.25
C MET A 215 -34.10 14.56 8.50
N GLN A 216 -33.83 13.38 9.06
CA GLN A 216 -34.92 12.43 9.40
C GLN A 216 -35.80 12.88 10.57
N GLN A 217 -35.24 13.69 11.49
CA GLN A 217 -35.98 14.20 12.66
C GLN A 217 -36.70 15.53 12.39
N LEU A 218 -36.11 16.40 11.56
CA LEU A 218 -36.67 17.73 11.26
C LEU A 218 -37.81 17.69 10.25
N PHE A 219 -37.86 16.68 9.40
CA PHE A 219 -38.92 16.53 8.42
C PHE A 219 -39.87 15.39 8.85
N PRO A 220 -41.19 15.65 8.96
CA PRO A 220 -42.15 14.61 9.34
C PRO A 220 -42.20 13.50 8.29
N SER A 221 -42.23 12.27 8.75
CA SER A 221 -42.37 11.09 7.91
C SER A 221 -43.86 10.83 7.57
N HIS A 222 -44.11 9.95 6.60
CA HIS A 222 -45.48 9.51 6.28
C HIS A 222 -46.15 8.81 7.48
N ASN A 223 -45.40 8.16 8.34
CA ASN A 223 -45.88 7.52 9.55
C ASN A 223 -46.36 8.56 10.59
N ASP A 224 -45.63 9.69 10.71
CA ASP A 224 -46.05 10.79 11.61
C ASP A 224 -47.35 11.43 11.15
N LEU A 225 -47.56 11.55 9.83
CA LEU A 225 -48.82 12.01 9.25
C LEU A 225 -50.00 11.03 9.51
N GLN A 226 -49.73 9.73 9.48
CA GLN A 226 -50.76 8.71 9.80
C GLN A 226 -51.09 8.71 11.29
N ALA A 227 -50.09 8.81 12.17
CA ALA A 227 -50.31 8.92 13.62
C ALA A 227 -51.12 10.16 13.98
N SER A 228 -50.80 11.30 13.39
CA SER A 228 -51.54 12.55 13.55
C SER A 228 -53.02 12.44 13.11
N LYS A 229 -53.29 11.78 11.96
CA LYS A 229 -54.65 11.52 11.47
C LYS A 229 -55.44 10.57 12.36
N GLN A 230 -54.78 9.56 12.94
CA GLN A 230 -55.42 8.64 13.90
C GLN A 230 -55.75 9.33 15.22
N ALA A 231 -54.85 10.14 15.76
CA ALA A 231 -55.11 10.94 16.96
C ALA A 231 -56.30 11.92 16.78
N SER A 232 -56.34 12.60 15.64
CA SER A 232 -57.46 13.52 15.32
C SER A 232 -58.82 12.79 15.20
N LYS A 233 -58.82 11.56 14.63
CA LYS A 233 -60.06 10.74 14.55
C LYS A 233 -60.52 10.20 15.90
N GLN A 234 -59.62 9.96 16.84
CA GLN A 234 -59.96 9.53 18.20
C GLN A 234 -60.55 10.69 19.04
N ALA A 235 -59.95 11.88 18.94
CA ALA A 235 -60.43 13.08 19.61
C ALA A 235 -61.87 13.47 19.16
N SER A 236 -62.19 13.34 17.86
CA SER A 236 -63.49 13.63 17.31
C SER A 236 -64.60 12.58 17.62
N LYS A 237 -64.23 11.43 18.20
CA LYS A 237 -65.16 10.40 18.66
C LYS A 237 -65.54 10.52 20.16
N GLN A 238 -64.79 11.33 20.90
CA GLN A 238 -64.95 11.55 22.34
C GLN A 238 -65.66 12.90 22.67
N ALA A 239 -65.87 13.74 21.69
CA ALA A 239 -66.67 14.97 21.74
C ALA A 239 -68.05 14.71 21.16
#